data_aa47ee0fc4658cf9566698470d1aa47f
#
_entry.id   aa47ee0fc4658cf9566698470d1aa47f
#
_cell.length_a   1.000
_cell.length_b   1.000
_cell.length_c   1.000
_cell.angle_alpha   90.00
_cell.angle_beta   90.00
_cell.angle_gamma   90.00
#
_symmetry.space_group_name_H-M   'P 1'
#
loop_
_entity.id
_entity.type
_entity.pdbx_description
1 polymer ?
#
loop_
_entity_poly.entity_id
_entity_poly.type
_entity_poly.pdbx_seq_one_letter_code
_entity_poly.pdbx_strand_id
1 'polypeptide(L)' 'MDDFYELVKQMRETQKLYFKTRDANVLNESRRLEKEVDKAIKEHDEDKFGGKLF' A
#
# COMPACT_ATOMS: atom_id res chain seq x y z
N MET A 1 11.49 10.73 9.21
CA MET A 1 10.15 10.43 8.70
C MET A 1 10.14 9.08 8.01
N ASP A 2 9.15 8.27 8.31
CA ASP A 2 9.08 6.92 7.77
C ASP A 2 8.27 6.92 6.47
N ASP A 3 8.94 6.70 5.35
CA ASP A 3 8.29 6.69 4.05
C ASP A 3 7.24 5.59 3.96
N PHE A 4 7.52 4.45 4.58
CA PHE A 4 6.57 3.35 4.57
C PHE A 4 5.29 3.73 5.32
N TYR A 5 5.44 4.39 6.45
CA TYR A 5 4.28 4.84 7.20
C TYR A 5 3.43 5.80 6.38
N GLU A 6 4.07 6.74 5.69
CA GLU A 6 3.35 7.69 4.85
C GLU A 6 2.63 6.97 3.71
N LEU A 7 3.27 5.98 3.12
CA LEU A 7 2.68 5.22 2.04
C LEU A 7 1.43 4.48 2.51
N VAL A 8 1.52 3.81 3.64
CA VAL A 8 0.38 3.09 4.20
C VAL A 8 -0.75 4.05 4.54
N LYS A 9 -0.39 5.19 5.11
CA LYS A 9 -1.39 6.20 5.48
C LYS A 9 -2.15 6.69 4.24
N GLN A 10 -1.42 6.98 3.17
CA GLN A 10 -2.04 7.43 1.92
C GLN A 10 -2.96 6.35 1.37
N MET A 11 -2.51 5.10 1.39
CA MET A 11 -3.33 4.00 0.91
C MET A 11 -4.64 3.93 1.67
N ARG A 12 -4.59 4.00 2.98
CA ARG A 12 -5.80 3.89 3.79
C ARG A 12 -6.72 5.07 3.59
N GLU A 13 -6.16 6.26 3.45
CA GLU A 13 -6.98 7.45 3.21
C GLU A 13 -7.66 7.37 1.86
N THR A 14 -6.96 6.85 0.86
CA THR A 14 -7.53 6.69 -0.46
C THR A 14 -8.65 5.65 -0.45
N GLN A 15 -8.47 4.57 0.30
CA GLN A 15 -9.51 3.57 0.45
C GLN A 15 -10.78 4.16 1.08
N LYS A 16 -10.60 4.96 2.13
CA LYS A 16 -11.73 5.61 2.76
C LYS A 16 -12.44 6.55 1.81
N LEU A 17 -11.67 7.29 1.04
CA LEU A 17 -12.23 8.20 0.07
C LEU A 17 -13.03 7.45 -0.99
N TYR A 18 -12.52 6.31 -1.44
CA TYR A 18 -13.26 5.52 -2.41
C TYR A 18 -14.60 5.06 -1.85
N PHE A 19 -14.63 4.58 -0.62
CA PHE A 19 -15.89 4.16 -0.02
C PHE A 19 -16.89 5.29 0.06
N LYS A 20 -16.40 6.52 0.14
CA LYS A 20 -17.24 7.68 0.24
C LYS A 20 -17.74 8.15 -1.12
N THR A 21 -16.87 8.15 -2.11
CA THR A 21 -17.18 8.72 -3.43
C THR A 21 -17.51 7.69 -4.48
N ARG A 22 -16.98 6.47 -4.33
CA ARG A 22 -17.08 5.39 -5.32
C ARG A 22 -16.54 5.81 -6.68
N ASP A 23 -15.57 6.68 -6.67
CA ASP A 23 -14.94 7.21 -7.89
C ASP A 23 -13.93 6.19 -8.40
N ALA A 24 -14.06 5.79 -9.67
CA ALA A 24 -13.16 4.81 -10.27
C ALA A 24 -11.71 5.27 -10.26
N ASN A 25 -11.48 6.58 -10.42
CA ASN A 25 -10.12 7.10 -10.36
C ASN A 25 -9.52 6.92 -8.98
N VAL A 26 -10.31 7.12 -7.95
CA VAL A 26 -9.87 6.91 -6.58
C VAL A 26 -9.58 5.44 -6.34
N LEU A 27 -10.41 4.56 -6.89
CA LEU A 27 -10.19 3.13 -6.77
C LEU A 27 -8.86 2.72 -7.40
N ASN A 28 -8.59 3.23 -8.60
CA ASN A 28 -7.32 2.92 -9.29
C ASN A 28 -6.13 3.42 -8.49
N GLU A 29 -6.25 4.58 -7.89
CA GLU A 29 -5.19 5.13 -7.06
C GLU A 29 -4.97 4.25 -5.83
N SER A 30 -6.06 3.81 -5.21
CA SER A 30 -5.99 2.92 -4.06
C SER A 30 -5.26 1.63 -4.42
N ARG A 31 -5.60 1.04 -5.55
CA ARG A 31 -4.96 -0.21 -5.99
C ARG A 31 -3.48 -0.01 -6.26
N ARG A 32 -3.12 1.12 -6.86
CA ARG A 32 -1.72 1.42 -7.12
C ARG A 32 -0.96 1.51 -5.80
N LEU A 33 -1.52 2.20 -4.83
CA LEU A 33 -0.90 2.34 -3.52
C LEU A 33 -0.81 1.00 -2.80
N GLU A 34 -1.83 0.15 -2.95
CA GLU A 34 -1.78 -1.18 -2.37
C GLU A 34 -0.62 -1.99 -2.92
N LYS A 35 -0.39 -1.90 -4.22
CA LYS A 35 0.74 -2.59 -4.83
C LYS A 35 2.07 -2.06 -4.31
N GLU A 36 2.16 -0.75 -4.11
CA GLU A 36 3.37 -0.16 -3.58
C GLU A 36 3.63 -0.63 -2.15
N VAL A 37 2.58 -0.70 -1.35
CA VAL A 37 2.70 -1.20 0.01
C VAL A 37 3.11 -2.66 0.01
N ASP A 38 2.47 -3.48 -0.82
CA ASP A 38 2.79 -4.89 -0.90
C ASP A 38 4.25 -5.09 -1.30
N LYS A 39 4.71 -4.30 -2.25
CA LYS A 39 6.08 -4.38 -2.70
C LYS A 39 7.05 -4.01 -1.58
N ALA A 40 6.73 -2.95 -0.85
CA ALA A 40 7.58 -2.51 0.24
C ALA A 40 7.64 -3.58 1.35
N ILE A 41 6.50 -4.18 1.65
CA ILE A 41 6.46 -5.24 2.66
C ILE A 41 7.28 -6.43 2.21
N LYS A 42 7.12 -6.81 0.95
CA LYS A 42 7.83 -7.95 0.41
C LYS A 42 9.34 -7.74 0.46
N GLU A 43 9.80 -6.56 0.07
CA GLU A 43 11.21 -6.26 0.09
C GLU A 43 11.75 -6.28 1.52
N HIS A 44 10.98 -5.75 2.44
CA HIS A 44 11.38 -5.74 3.83
C HIS A 44 11.46 -7.16 4.39
N ASP A 45 10.48 -7.98 4.06
CA ASP A 45 10.44 -9.36 4.55
C ASP A 45 11.53 -10.21 3.93
N GLU A 46 11.81 -10.01 2.64
CA GLU A 46 12.90 -10.73 1.99
C GLU A 46 14.22 -10.44 2.67
N ASP A 47 14.42 -9.19 3.02
CA ASP A 47 15.63 -8.77 3.70
C ASP A 47 15.72 -9.44 5.06
N LYS A 48 14.59 -9.64 5.71
CA LYS A 48 14.52 -10.18 7.04
C LYS A 48 14.56 -11.70 7.05
N PHE A 49 13.92 -12.35 6.09
CA PHE A 49 13.76 -13.80 6.07
C PHE A 49 14.52 -14.46 4.95
N GLY A 50 15.37 -13.74 4.26
CA GLY A 50 16.09 -14.31 3.16
C GLY A 50 15.23 -14.53 1.93
N GLY A 51 14.16 -13.78 1.83
CA GLY A 51 13.32 -13.81 0.65
C GLY A 51 12.32 -14.94 0.61
N LYS A 52 12.11 -15.60 1.73
CA LYS A 52 11.24 -16.75 1.75
C LYS A 52 10.26 -16.66 2.90
N LEU A 53 8.98 -16.63 2.56
CA LEU A 53 7.93 -16.55 3.56
C LEU A 53 7.31 -17.90 3.86
N PHE A 54 7.22 -18.73 2.86
CA PHE A 54 6.60 -20.05 2.99
C PHE A 54 7.46 -21.10 2.39
#